data_20c6af4de00155965a65870cc5d390d9
#
_entry.id   20c6af4de00155965a65870cc5d390d9
#
_cell.length_a   1.000
_cell.length_b   1.000
_cell.length_c   1.000
_cell.angle_alpha   90.00
_cell.angle_beta   90.00
_cell.angle_gamma   90.00
#
_symmetry.space_group_name_H-M   'P 1'
#
loop_
_entity.id
_entity.type
_entity.pdbx_description
1 polymer ?
#
loop_
_entity_poly.entity_id
_entity_poly.type
_entity_poly.pdbx_seq_one_letter_code
_entity_poly.pdbx_strand_id
1 'polypeptide(L)'
;MGGNMTENKAKENTESATENNHQFHVGDLAVYPAHGVGEIQAIESRVVNGERHDFYIMKVLENGMVIMIPIRNVESVGLRDIINKKEIPKVYEVMKVRTDGVPAQTWNRRYREYMDKIKTGSLYDVAEVFRDLSLLKLTKDLSFGERKLFDTAQVLLVRELSTAKN
;
A
#
# COMPACT_ATOMS: atom_id res chain seq x y z
N MET A 1 -41.94 1.52 61.82
CA MET A 1 -41.53 2.87 61.44
C MET A 1 -40.38 2.68 60.46
N GLY A 2 -40.68 2.89 59.22
CA GLY A 2 -39.97 2.43 58.09
C GLY A 2 -38.78 3.28 57.70
N GLY A 3 -37.67 2.65 57.52
CA GLY A 3 -36.52 3.21 56.85
C GLY A 3 -36.44 2.67 55.40
N ASN A 4 -36.70 3.54 54.46
CA ASN A 4 -36.48 3.24 53.04
C ASN A 4 -34.99 3.27 52.72
N MET A 5 -34.46 2.10 52.44
CA MET A 5 -33.17 1.98 51.74
C MET A 5 -33.44 2.08 50.25
N THR A 6 -33.03 3.19 49.65
CA THR A 6 -32.95 3.35 48.21
C THR A 6 -31.60 2.75 47.75
N GLU A 7 -31.70 1.56 47.21
CA GLU A 7 -30.59 0.97 46.45
C GLU A 7 -30.36 1.76 45.17
N ASN A 8 -29.21 2.39 45.10
CA ASN A 8 -28.68 3.04 43.94
C ASN A 8 -28.06 1.94 43.07
N LYS A 9 -28.83 1.38 42.12
CA LYS A 9 -28.30 0.54 41.08
C LYS A 9 -27.47 1.39 40.13
N ALA A 10 -26.16 1.33 40.31
CA ALA A 10 -25.23 1.75 39.29
C ALA A 10 -25.52 0.95 38.02
N LYS A 11 -25.99 1.64 36.99
CA LYS A 11 -26.04 1.08 35.65
C LYS A 11 -24.59 0.98 35.15
N GLU A 12 -24.03 -0.23 35.18
CA GLU A 12 -22.88 -0.58 34.37
C GLU A 12 -23.28 -0.41 32.90
N ASN A 13 -22.78 0.65 32.32
CA ASN A 13 -22.72 0.79 30.88
C ASN A 13 -21.71 -0.24 30.39
N THR A 14 -22.19 -1.42 30.06
CA THR A 14 -21.50 -2.31 29.17
C THR A 14 -21.56 -1.66 27.78
N GLU A 15 -20.57 -0.81 27.48
CA GLU A 15 -20.21 -0.50 26.12
C GLU A 15 -19.83 -1.84 25.49
N SER A 16 -20.75 -2.39 24.70
CA SER A 16 -20.45 -3.45 23.78
C SER A 16 -19.35 -2.92 22.86
N ALA A 17 -18.11 -3.30 23.13
CA ALA A 17 -17.05 -3.22 22.18
C ALA A 17 -17.51 -4.02 20.96
N THR A 18 -18.08 -3.36 19.98
CA THR A 18 -18.09 -3.85 18.62
C THR A 18 -16.62 -4.06 18.30
N GLU A 19 -16.18 -5.31 18.32
CA GLU A 19 -14.92 -5.70 17.73
C GLU A 19 -14.99 -5.27 16.27
N ASN A 20 -14.49 -4.05 16.02
CA ASN A 20 -14.24 -3.57 14.67
C ASN A 20 -13.17 -4.48 14.10
N ASN A 21 -13.60 -5.48 13.33
CA ASN A 21 -12.72 -6.43 12.68
C ASN A 21 -12.00 -5.72 11.52
N HIS A 22 -11.06 -4.83 11.89
CA HIS A 22 -10.22 -4.13 10.92
C HIS A 22 -9.25 -5.11 10.27
N GLN A 23 -9.06 -4.99 8.97
CA GLN A 23 -8.12 -5.82 8.20
C GLN A 23 -6.68 -5.65 8.68
N PHE A 24 -6.31 -4.42 9.07
CA PHE A 24 -4.98 -4.08 9.58
C PHE A 24 -5.05 -3.57 11.01
N HIS A 25 -3.97 -3.77 11.76
CA HIS A 25 -3.79 -3.32 13.14
C HIS A 25 -2.58 -2.39 13.23
N VAL A 26 -2.50 -1.62 14.32
CA VAL A 26 -1.34 -0.78 14.61
C VAL A 26 -0.08 -1.64 14.66
N GLY A 27 0.97 -1.21 13.98
CA GLY A 27 2.22 -1.95 13.82
C GLY A 27 2.30 -2.84 12.58
N ASP A 28 1.18 -3.11 11.91
CA ASP A 28 1.17 -3.89 10.69
C ASP A 28 1.84 -3.14 9.54
N LEU A 29 2.53 -3.90 8.69
CA LEU A 29 3.05 -3.40 7.42
C LEU A 29 2.05 -3.69 6.30
N ALA A 30 1.87 -2.73 5.43
CA ALA A 30 0.97 -2.84 4.27
C ALA A 30 1.58 -2.11 3.08
N VAL A 31 1.07 -2.39 1.89
CA VAL A 31 1.47 -1.71 0.66
C VAL A 31 0.36 -0.78 0.19
N TYR A 32 0.70 0.49 0.03
CA TYR A 32 -0.17 1.49 -0.58
C TYR A 32 0.26 1.67 -2.05
N PRO A 33 -0.64 1.48 -3.02
CA PRO A 33 -0.30 1.57 -4.44
C PRO A 33 0.45 2.85 -4.80
N ALA A 34 1.50 2.74 -5.61
CA ALA A 34 2.40 3.80 -6.04
C ALA A 34 3.31 4.40 -4.94
N HIS A 35 3.03 4.17 -3.66
CA HIS A 35 3.83 4.68 -2.53
C HIS A 35 4.66 3.60 -1.83
N GLY A 36 4.26 2.34 -1.96
CA GLY A 36 5.00 1.19 -1.42
C GLY A 36 4.67 0.85 0.02
N VAL A 37 5.64 0.25 0.69
CA VAL A 37 5.49 -0.27 2.06
C VAL A 37 5.36 0.85 3.07
N GLY A 38 4.38 0.74 3.93
CA GLY A 38 4.20 1.60 5.09
C GLY A 38 3.78 0.82 6.32
N GLU A 39 3.88 1.47 7.46
CA GLU A 39 3.46 0.94 8.75
C GLU A 39 2.20 1.66 9.23
N ILE A 40 1.23 0.90 9.70
CA ILE A 40 0.03 1.45 10.34
C ILE A 40 0.43 1.98 11.72
N GLN A 41 0.46 3.30 11.86
CA GLN A 41 0.88 3.99 13.09
C GLN A 41 -0.24 4.09 14.11
N ALA A 42 -1.46 4.31 13.62
CA ALA A 42 -2.63 4.52 14.45
C ALA A 42 -3.92 4.21 13.68
N ILE A 43 -4.99 3.99 14.42
CA ILE A 43 -6.36 3.98 13.91
C ILE A 43 -7.08 5.12 14.61
N GLU A 44 -7.55 6.10 13.86
CA GLU A 44 -8.20 7.29 14.37
C GLU A 44 -9.65 7.39 13.89
N SER A 45 -10.54 7.83 14.80
CA SER A 45 -11.92 8.15 14.47
C SER A 45 -12.07 9.66 14.35
N ARG A 46 -12.70 10.11 13.28
CA ARG A 46 -13.00 11.53 13.05
C ARG A 46 -14.43 11.72 12.60
N VAL A 47 -15.02 12.85 12.97
CA VAL A 47 -16.33 13.25 12.49
C VAL A 47 -16.14 14.10 11.23
N VAL A 48 -16.73 13.65 10.12
CA VAL A 48 -16.74 14.34 8.84
C VAL A 48 -18.19 14.50 8.41
N ASN A 49 -18.64 15.73 8.20
CA ASN A 49 -20.03 16.05 7.83
C ASN A 49 -21.08 15.43 8.76
N GLY A 50 -20.80 15.44 10.08
CA GLY A 50 -21.70 14.89 11.10
C GLY A 50 -21.67 13.36 11.26
N GLU A 51 -20.88 12.65 10.46
CA GLU A 51 -20.73 11.20 10.56
C GLU A 51 -19.32 10.82 11.05
N ARG A 52 -19.28 9.79 11.90
CA ARG A 52 -18.02 9.24 12.39
C ARG A 52 -17.41 8.29 11.37
N HIS A 53 -16.14 8.51 11.04
CA HIS A 53 -15.36 7.67 10.15
C HIS A 53 -14.06 7.27 10.82
N ASP A 54 -13.66 6.02 10.62
CA ASP A 54 -12.38 5.50 11.08
C ASP A 54 -11.35 5.52 9.95
N PHE A 55 -10.10 5.84 10.33
CA PHE A 55 -8.98 5.98 9.39
C PHE A 55 -7.78 5.17 9.88
N TYR A 56 -7.10 4.52 8.95
CA TYR A 56 -5.71 4.12 9.16
C TYR A 56 -4.80 5.32 8.98
N ILE A 57 -3.89 5.53 9.90
CA ILE A 57 -2.79 6.47 9.77
C ILE A 57 -1.55 5.66 9.42
N MET A 58 -1.10 5.76 8.19
CA MET A 58 0.00 4.99 7.64
C MET A 58 1.20 5.89 7.39
N LYS A 59 2.38 5.43 7.83
CA LYS A 59 3.65 6.09 7.52
C LYS A 59 4.40 5.29 6.47
N VAL A 60 4.65 5.89 5.32
CA VAL A 60 5.45 5.28 4.25
C VAL A 60 6.92 5.19 4.71
N LEU A 61 7.51 4.00 4.62
CA LEU A 61 8.87 3.76 5.14
C LEU A 61 9.94 4.48 4.35
N GLU A 62 9.77 4.65 3.04
CA GLU A 62 10.77 5.24 2.16
C GLU A 62 11.01 6.73 2.44
N ASN A 63 9.97 7.50 2.61
CA ASN A 63 10.05 8.96 2.70
C ASN A 63 9.42 9.56 3.95
N GLY A 64 8.83 8.73 4.82
CA GLY A 64 8.17 9.20 6.03
C GLY A 64 6.83 9.90 5.81
N MET A 65 6.30 9.87 4.59
CA MET A 65 4.99 10.44 4.27
C MET A 65 3.90 9.79 5.12
N VAL A 66 3.02 10.60 5.69
CA VAL A 66 1.86 10.13 6.46
C VAL A 66 0.61 10.20 5.59
N ILE A 67 -0.08 9.08 5.46
CA ILE A 67 -1.29 8.94 4.65
C ILE A 67 -2.46 8.57 5.58
N MET A 68 -3.57 9.27 5.43
CA MET A 68 -4.83 8.92 6.09
C MET A 68 -5.71 8.13 5.11
N ILE A 69 -6.10 6.92 5.50
CA ILE A 69 -6.86 6.02 4.63
C ILE A 69 -8.19 5.70 5.33
N PRO A 70 -9.34 6.16 4.77
CA PRO A 70 -10.63 5.74 5.30
C PRO A 70 -10.75 4.22 5.27
N ILE A 71 -11.04 3.59 6.39
CA ILE A 71 -11.08 2.11 6.49
C ILE A 71 -12.09 1.52 5.50
N ARG A 72 -13.21 2.20 5.29
CA ARG A 72 -14.22 1.82 4.30
C ARG A 72 -13.73 1.81 2.85
N ASN A 73 -12.63 2.52 2.55
CA ASN A 73 -12.08 2.65 1.20
C ASN A 73 -10.85 1.75 0.96
N VAL A 74 -10.49 0.91 1.90
CA VAL A 74 -9.28 0.06 1.82
C VAL A 74 -9.24 -0.75 0.54
N GLU A 75 -10.35 -1.39 0.16
CA GLU A 75 -10.41 -2.17 -1.08
C GLU A 75 -10.31 -1.29 -2.33
N SER A 76 -10.99 -0.15 -2.34
CA SER A 76 -11.00 0.74 -3.51
C SER A 76 -9.66 1.43 -3.75
N VAL A 77 -8.90 1.75 -2.71
CA VAL A 77 -7.55 2.30 -2.84
C VAL A 77 -6.49 1.24 -3.09
N GLY A 78 -6.82 -0.04 -2.87
CA GLY A 78 -5.93 -1.15 -3.11
C GLY A 78 -4.86 -1.37 -2.03
N LEU A 79 -5.09 -0.88 -0.80
CA LEU A 79 -4.20 -1.19 0.32
C LEU A 79 -4.19 -2.70 0.54
N ARG A 80 -3.01 -3.30 0.55
CA ARG A 80 -2.85 -4.75 0.62
C ARG A 80 -1.72 -5.17 1.54
N ASP A 81 -1.70 -6.44 1.90
CA ASP A 81 -0.58 -7.05 2.60
C ASP A 81 0.69 -7.06 1.73
N ILE A 82 1.84 -7.11 2.40
CA ILE A 82 3.12 -7.43 1.77
C ILE A 82 2.99 -8.78 1.06
N ILE A 83 3.61 -8.96 -0.10
CA ILE A 83 3.58 -10.25 -0.78
C ILE A 83 4.09 -11.37 0.12
N ASN A 84 3.54 -12.55 -0.08
CA ASN A 84 3.99 -13.74 0.62
C ASN A 84 5.41 -14.12 0.14
N LYS A 85 6.23 -14.58 1.06
CA LYS A 85 7.60 -15.04 0.76
C LYS A 85 7.64 -16.09 -0.35
N LYS A 86 6.61 -16.91 -0.48
CA LYS A 86 6.47 -17.92 -1.54
C LYS A 86 6.27 -17.33 -2.93
N GLU A 87 5.86 -16.07 -3.04
CA GLU A 87 5.66 -15.38 -4.32
C GLU A 87 6.93 -14.70 -4.83
N ILE A 88 7.96 -14.54 -4.00
CA ILE A 88 9.21 -13.89 -4.39
C ILE A 88 9.84 -14.53 -5.63
N PRO A 89 9.95 -15.87 -5.77
CA PRO A 89 10.46 -16.49 -6.99
C PRO A 89 9.67 -16.13 -8.24
N LYS A 90 8.35 -15.98 -8.13
CA LYS A 90 7.48 -15.59 -9.24
C LYS A 90 7.76 -14.16 -9.71
N VAL A 91 8.04 -13.24 -8.78
CA VAL A 91 8.46 -11.87 -9.12
C VAL A 91 9.77 -11.89 -9.88
N TYR A 92 10.74 -12.68 -9.45
CA TYR A 92 12.02 -12.85 -10.16
C TYR A 92 11.83 -13.44 -11.56
N GLU A 93 10.92 -14.39 -11.74
CA GLU A 93 10.61 -14.94 -13.06
C GLU A 93 10.06 -13.87 -14.01
N VAL A 94 9.20 -12.98 -13.54
CA VAL A 94 8.73 -11.84 -14.35
C VAL A 94 9.89 -10.96 -14.80
N MET A 95 10.85 -10.67 -13.92
CA MET A 95 12.02 -9.85 -14.26
C MET A 95 12.98 -10.53 -15.23
N LYS A 96 13.01 -11.85 -15.29
CA LYS A 96 13.86 -12.63 -16.20
C LYS A 96 13.30 -12.75 -17.60
N VAL A 97 12.02 -12.54 -17.81
CA VAL A 97 11.39 -12.62 -19.14
C VAL A 97 12.04 -11.60 -20.06
N ARG A 98 12.64 -12.07 -21.15
CA ARG A 98 13.14 -11.22 -22.23
C ARG A 98 12.01 -10.98 -23.20
N THR A 99 11.62 -9.72 -23.34
CA THR A 99 10.74 -9.29 -24.42
C THR A 99 11.59 -8.88 -25.63
N ASP A 100 11.07 -9.08 -26.84
CA ASP A 100 11.74 -8.75 -28.10
C ASP A 100 11.87 -7.24 -28.36
N GLY A 101 12.15 -6.50 -27.30
CA GLY A 101 12.28 -5.05 -27.31
C GLY A 101 11.03 -4.33 -26.84
N VAL A 102 11.23 -3.10 -26.42
CA VAL A 102 10.11 -2.20 -26.09
C VAL A 102 9.43 -1.84 -27.41
N PRO A 103 8.13 -2.12 -27.59
CA PRO A 103 7.44 -1.75 -28.80
C PRO A 103 7.69 -0.30 -29.16
N ALA A 104 7.85 0.00 -30.46
CA ALA A 104 8.03 1.36 -30.95
C ALA A 104 6.76 2.19 -30.69
N GLN A 105 6.64 2.67 -29.48
CA GLN A 105 5.53 3.54 -29.05
C GLN A 105 6.06 4.93 -28.77
N THR A 106 5.19 5.93 -28.89
CA THR A 106 5.52 7.27 -28.43
C THR A 106 5.81 7.25 -26.94
N TRP A 107 6.74 8.10 -26.47
CA TRP A 107 7.07 8.20 -25.06
C TRP A 107 5.84 8.45 -24.18
N ASN A 108 4.94 9.33 -24.60
CA ASN A 108 3.74 9.66 -23.83
C ASN A 108 2.85 8.44 -23.58
N ARG A 109 2.68 7.58 -24.57
CA ARG A 109 1.91 6.34 -24.42
C ARG A 109 2.59 5.35 -23.51
N ARG A 110 3.89 5.17 -23.68
CA ARG A 110 4.70 4.28 -22.82
C ARG A 110 4.68 4.77 -21.37
N TYR A 111 4.82 6.07 -21.14
CA TYR A 111 4.77 6.67 -19.82
C TYR A 111 3.44 6.38 -19.11
N ARG A 112 2.31 6.55 -19.81
CA ARG A 112 0.98 6.23 -19.26
C ARG A 112 0.87 4.76 -18.87
N GLU A 113 1.29 3.85 -19.73
CA GLU A 113 1.25 2.41 -19.47
C GLU A 113 2.09 2.04 -18.25
N TYR A 114 3.29 2.59 -18.12
CA TYR A 114 4.14 2.36 -16.96
C TYR A 114 3.56 2.96 -15.67
N MET A 115 3.02 4.16 -15.73
CA MET A 115 2.37 4.77 -14.58
C MET A 115 1.12 4.01 -14.15
N ASP A 116 0.34 3.53 -15.11
CA ASP A 116 -0.84 2.70 -14.81
C ASP A 116 -0.42 1.40 -14.10
N LYS A 117 0.63 0.75 -14.55
CA LYS A 117 1.19 -0.44 -13.90
C LYS A 117 1.69 -0.16 -12.47
N ILE A 118 2.37 0.95 -12.25
CA ILE A 118 2.82 1.35 -10.91
C ILE A 118 1.63 1.60 -9.97
N LYS A 119 0.55 2.17 -10.49
CA LYS A 119 -0.66 2.49 -9.72
C LYS A 119 -1.55 1.29 -9.40
N THR A 120 -1.39 0.15 -10.08
CA THR A 120 -2.18 -1.05 -9.78
C THR A 120 -1.95 -1.60 -8.38
N GLY A 121 -0.81 -1.32 -7.79
CA GLY A 121 -0.38 -1.89 -6.52
C GLY A 121 0.19 -3.31 -6.63
N SER A 122 0.15 -3.94 -7.80
CA SER A 122 0.74 -5.25 -8.02
C SER A 122 2.26 -5.17 -8.14
N LEU A 123 2.98 -5.95 -7.33
CA LEU A 123 4.44 -6.01 -7.42
C LEU A 123 4.91 -6.63 -8.74
N TYR A 124 4.10 -7.52 -9.33
CA TYR A 124 4.38 -8.09 -10.66
C TYR A 124 4.36 -7.02 -11.74
N ASP A 125 3.41 -6.10 -11.70
CA ASP A 125 3.33 -4.98 -12.64
C ASP A 125 4.51 -4.02 -12.48
N VAL A 126 4.90 -3.73 -11.25
CA VAL A 126 6.11 -2.93 -10.96
C VAL A 126 7.37 -3.62 -11.47
N ALA A 127 7.46 -4.95 -11.31
CA ALA A 127 8.56 -5.75 -11.84
C ALA A 127 8.65 -5.69 -13.37
N GLU A 128 7.53 -5.68 -14.07
CA GLU A 128 7.49 -5.50 -15.52
C GLU A 128 8.04 -4.14 -15.95
N VAL A 129 7.64 -3.07 -15.27
CA VAL A 129 8.15 -1.71 -15.53
C VAL A 129 9.66 -1.64 -15.32
N PHE A 130 10.13 -2.18 -14.21
CA PHE A 130 11.56 -2.24 -13.89
C PHE A 130 12.34 -3.04 -14.93
N ARG A 131 11.82 -4.20 -15.33
CA ARG A 131 12.42 -5.04 -16.38
C ARG A 131 12.55 -4.30 -17.70
N ASP A 132 11.46 -3.70 -18.17
CA ASP A 132 11.43 -3.01 -19.46
C ASP A 132 12.40 -1.83 -19.51
N LEU A 133 12.44 -1.03 -18.45
CA LEU A 133 13.37 0.10 -18.35
C LEU A 133 14.82 -0.35 -18.16
N SER A 134 15.05 -1.48 -17.47
CA SER A 134 16.39 -2.09 -17.37
C SER A 134 16.90 -2.54 -18.72
N LEU A 135 16.07 -3.17 -19.54
CA LEU A 135 16.42 -3.57 -20.90
C LEU A 135 16.70 -2.36 -21.79
N LEU A 136 15.88 -1.33 -21.69
CA LEU A 136 16.07 -0.09 -22.43
C LEU A 136 17.40 0.58 -22.08
N LYS A 137 17.78 0.57 -20.81
CA LYS A 137 19.06 1.12 -20.31
C LYS A 137 20.29 0.45 -20.94
N LEU A 138 20.17 -0.82 -21.37
CA LEU A 138 21.27 -1.52 -22.05
C LEU A 138 21.52 -1.00 -23.45
N THR A 139 20.55 -0.39 -24.09
CA THR A 139 20.61 0.06 -25.48
C THR A 139 20.82 1.56 -25.65
N LYS A 140 20.42 2.36 -24.66
CA LYS A 140 20.55 3.82 -24.67
C LYS A 140 20.60 4.38 -23.27
N ASP A 141 20.99 5.63 -23.13
CA ASP A 141 20.82 6.38 -21.89
C ASP A 141 19.33 6.68 -21.67
N LEU A 142 18.87 6.49 -20.44
CA LEU A 142 17.50 6.81 -20.09
C LEU A 142 17.31 8.33 -20.06
N SER A 143 16.20 8.81 -20.63
CA SER A 143 15.75 10.19 -20.45
C SER A 143 15.46 10.47 -18.97
N PHE A 144 15.29 11.74 -18.63
CA PHE A 144 14.96 12.13 -17.24
C PHE A 144 13.68 11.43 -16.73
N GLY A 145 12.61 11.42 -17.53
CA GLY A 145 11.34 10.78 -17.17
C GLY A 145 11.46 9.27 -17.05
N GLU A 146 12.20 8.63 -17.97
CA GLU A 146 12.48 7.18 -17.92
C GLU A 146 13.29 6.80 -16.68
N ARG A 147 14.31 7.59 -16.34
CA ARG A 147 15.12 7.38 -15.14
C ARG A 147 14.28 7.51 -13.88
N LYS A 148 13.41 8.50 -13.81
CA LYS A 148 12.52 8.70 -12.66
C LYS A 148 11.59 7.52 -12.45
N LEU A 149 11.00 6.98 -13.52
CA LEU A 149 10.17 5.76 -13.44
C LEU A 149 11.00 4.54 -13.04
N PHE A 150 12.18 4.38 -13.60
CA PHE A 150 13.11 3.31 -13.24
C PHE A 150 13.45 3.33 -11.75
N ASP A 151 13.83 4.48 -11.23
CA ASP A 151 14.17 4.65 -9.82
C ASP A 151 12.97 4.37 -8.91
N THR A 152 11.79 4.84 -9.29
CA THR A 152 10.55 4.56 -8.56
C THR A 152 10.23 3.06 -8.51
N ALA A 153 10.28 2.39 -9.66
CA ALA A 153 10.04 0.96 -9.73
C ALA A 153 11.07 0.17 -8.91
N GLN A 154 12.33 0.55 -8.98
CA GLN A 154 13.41 -0.08 -8.20
C GLN A 154 13.17 0.04 -6.70
N VAL A 155 12.84 1.23 -6.22
CA VAL A 155 12.56 1.46 -4.79
C VAL A 155 11.37 0.64 -4.32
N LEU A 156 10.27 0.61 -5.07
CA LEU A 156 9.09 -0.16 -4.74
C LEU A 156 9.40 -1.67 -4.66
N LEU A 157 10.13 -2.20 -5.65
CA LEU A 157 10.54 -3.61 -5.67
C LEU A 157 11.44 -3.97 -4.50
N VAL A 158 12.52 -3.23 -4.32
CA VAL A 158 13.55 -3.53 -3.31
C VAL A 158 12.95 -3.47 -1.91
N ARG A 159 12.14 -2.46 -1.62
CA ARG A 159 11.54 -2.30 -0.29
C ARG A 159 10.59 -3.44 0.03
N GLU A 160 9.70 -3.79 -0.87
CA GLU A 160 8.73 -4.86 -0.60
C GLU A 160 9.39 -6.24 -0.56
N LEU A 161 10.28 -6.55 -1.51
CA LEU A 161 11.01 -7.82 -1.52
C LEU A 161 11.87 -7.98 -0.25
N SER A 162 12.55 -6.94 0.16
CA SER A 162 13.35 -6.95 1.40
C SER A 162 12.48 -7.19 2.63
N THR A 163 11.33 -6.54 2.70
CA THR A 163 10.37 -6.71 3.78
C THR A 163 9.78 -8.11 3.81
N ALA A 164 9.45 -8.67 2.65
CA ALA A 164 8.90 -10.03 2.54
C ALA A 164 9.90 -11.13 2.92
N LYS A 165 11.20 -10.87 2.80
CA LYS A 165 12.27 -11.83 3.15
C LYS A 165 12.58 -11.89 4.64
N ASN A 166 12.26 -10.86 5.39
CA ASN A 166 12.57 -10.75 6.83
C ASN A 166 11.58 -11.48 7.75
#